data_e550e0abe73e089555b91cd9a2f37b9b
#
_entry.id   e550e0abe73e089555b91cd9a2f37b9b
#
_cell.length_a   1.000
_cell.length_b   1.000
_cell.length_c   1.000
_cell.angle_alpha   90.00
_cell.angle_beta   90.00
_cell.angle_gamma   90.00
#
_symmetry.space_group_name_H-M   'P 1'
#
loop_
_entity.id
_entity.type
_entity.pdbx_description
1 polymer ?
#
loop_
_entity_poly.entity_id
_entity_poly.type
_entity_poly.pdbx_seq_one_letter_code
_entity_poly.pdbx_strand_id
1 'polypeptide(L)'
;MVCVAGMGYAVEHTPPAVEPATSFAAVEVHAAEHVAIAAEPYDSKKKESIFRIDYLGHNVMPVRLIVTNLGDKPISLSDARILFETADGDRIQAAEPEDVERLMTRQERMGGKIPLPAPLPPIHTKPKGSNKEIEQDFNTFEYSALTVEPHTTRAGFLFYDVSGLSDPLLDAKLYIRSIRDGEGHELFYFEIPFNKYLRSKSSSMN
;
A
#
# COMPACT_ATOMS: atom_id res chain seq x y z
N MET A 1 48.98 -8.12 2.04
CA MET A 1 48.00 -7.14 2.56
C MET A 1 46.85 -7.11 1.56
N VAL A 2 45.78 -7.86 1.84
CA VAL A 2 44.64 -8.00 0.92
C VAL A 2 43.57 -7.02 1.40
N CYS A 3 43.30 -5.97 0.62
CA CYS A 3 42.16 -5.08 0.84
C CYS A 3 40.89 -5.78 0.40
N VAL A 4 40.06 -6.20 1.35
CA VAL A 4 38.67 -6.61 1.07
C VAL A 4 37.87 -5.34 0.95
N ALA A 5 37.54 -4.95 -0.30
CA ALA A 5 36.58 -3.90 -0.56
C ALA A 5 35.18 -4.43 -0.18
N GLY A 6 34.63 -3.90 0.91
CA GLY A 6 33.24 -4.13 1.28
C GLY A 6 32.33 -3.49 0.23
N MET A 7 31.67 -4.30 -0.58
CA MET A 7 30.54 -3.85 -1.41
C MET A 7 29.38 -3.49 -0.47
N GLY A 8 29.22 -2.21 -0.21
CA GLY A 8 28.00 -1.68 0.39
C GLY A 8 26.87 -1.88 -0.62
N TYR A 9 25.92 -2.77 -0.32
CA TYR A 9 24.69 -2.87 -1.09
C TYR A 9 23.89 -1.58 -0.82
N ALA A 10 23.81 -0.72 -1.83
CA ALA A 10 22.85 0.36 -1.80
C ALA A 10 21.44 -0.27 -1.80
N VAL A 11 20.60 0.13 -0.86
CA VAL A 11 19.20 -0.27 -0.84
C VAL A 11 18.56 0.34 -2.09
N GLU A 12 18.10 -0.51 -3.00
CA GLU A 12 17.50 -0.08 -4.26
C GLU A 12 16.01 0.14 -4.02
N HIS A 13 15.59 1.42 -3.99
CA HIS A 13 14.18 1.81 -3.83
C HIS A 13 13.46 1.70 -5.18
N THR A 14 13.22 0.48 -5.63
CA THR A 14 12.58 0.17 -6.91
C THR A 14 11.29 -0.61 -6.71
N PRO A 15 10.24 -0.32 -7.51
CA PRO A 15 9.02 -1.11 -7.49
C PRO A 15 9.29 -2.58 -7.86
N PRO A 16 8.61 -3.53 -7.21
CA PRO A 16 8.69 -4.93 -7.58
C PRO A 16 8.20 -5.15 -9.01
N ALA A 17 8.73 -6.18 -9.68
CA ALA A 17 8.31 -6.57 -11.02
C ALA A 17 6.78 -6.75 -11.09
N VAL A 18 6.18 -6.30 -12.18
CA VAL A 18 4.73 -6.44 -12.39
C VAL A 18 4.44 -7.86 -12.88
N GLU A 19 3.63 -8.57 -12.11
CA GLU A 19 3.15 -9.91 -12.42
C GLU A 19 1.62 -9.91 -12.52
N PRO A 20 1.00 -10.87 -13.26
CA PRO A 20 -0.45 -10.98 -13.34
C PRO A 20 -1.07 -11.16 -11.94
N ALA A 21 -2.25 -10.57 -11.71
CA ALA A 21 -2.94 -10.66 -10.42
C ALA A 21 -3.18 -12.11 -9.96
N THR A 22 -3.36 -13.03 -10.91
CA THR A 22 -3.56 -14.47 -10.63
C THR A 22 -2.35 -15.17 -10.02
N SER A 23 -1.17 -14.54 -10.02
CA SER A 23 0.05 -15.06 -9.37
C SER A 23 0.06 -14.83 -7.85
N PHE A 24 -0.88 -14.04 -7.33
CA PHE A 24 -0.91 -13.66 -5.91
C PHE A 24 -1.94 -14.47 -5.12
N ALA A 25 -1.67 -14.69 -3.84
CA ALA A 25 -2.53 -15.49 -2.97
C ALA A 25 -3.88 -14.82 -2.69
N ALA A 26 -3.87 -13.51 -2.38
CA ALA A 26 -5.09 -12.74 -2.21
C ALA A 26 -5.51 -12.13 -3.55
N VAL A 27 -6.29 -12.88 -4.30
CA VAL A 27 -6.80 -12.51 -5.62
C VAL A 27 -8.29 -12.80 -5.73
N GLU A 28 -8.99 -11.94 -6.45
CA GLU A 28 -10.34 -12.15 -6.94
C GLU A 28 -10.39 -12.04 -8.46
N VAL A 29 -11.09 -12.97 -9.11
CA VAL A 29 -11.18 -13.07 -10.57
C VAL A 29 -12.64 -13.05 -10.97
N HIS A 30 -13.03 -12.05 -11.71
CA HIS A 30 -14.33 -11.94 -12.34
C HIS A 30 -14.23 -12.43 -13.79
N ALA A 31 -14.46 -13.73 -13.98
CA ALA A 31 -14.26 -14.38 -15.28
C ALA A 31 -15.20 -13.82 -16.38
N ALA A 32 -16.43 -13.44 -16.03
CA ALA A 32 -17.39 -12.87 -16.98
C ALA A 32 -17.01 -11.45 -17.43
N GLU A 33 -16.29 -10.71 -16.59
CA GLU A 33 -15.83 -9.36 -16.85
C GLU A 33 -14.38 -9.31 -17.35
N HIS A 34 -13.72 -10.47 -17.37
CA HIS A 34 -12.31 -10.62 -17.77
C HIS A 34 -11.35 -9.74 -16.97
N VAL A 35 -11.58 -9.59 -15.67
CA VAL A 35 -10.74 -8.80 -14.77
C VAL A 35 -10.30 -9.64 -13.57
N ALA A 36 -9.00 -9.54 -13.24
CA ALA A 36 -8.44 -10.12 -12.03
C ALA A 36 -7.77 -9.00 -11.22
N ILE A 37 -8.06 -8.95 -9.92
CA ILE A 37 -7.44 -7.99 -9.01
C ILE A 37 -6.87 -8.73 -7.81
N ALA A 38 -5.63 -8.38 -7.45
CA ALA A 38 -4.96 -8.91 -6.29
C ALA A 38 -4.50 -7.79 -5.35
N ALA A 39 -4.38 -8.14 -4.07
CA ALA A 39 -3.85 -7.28 -3.04
C ALA A 39 -2.73 -8.00 -2.28
N GLU A 40 -1.56 -7.37 -2.20
CA GLU A 40 -0.41 -7.90 -1.49
C GLU A 40 0.00 -6.93 -0.38
N PRO A 41 -0.29 -7.24 0.91
CA PRO A 41 0.18 -6.43 2.03
C PRO A 41 1.70 -6.47 2.19
N TYR A 42 2.29 -5.33 2.51
CA TYR A 42 3.70 -5.19 2.85
C TYR A 42 3.85 -5.09 4.37
N ASP A 43 3.53 -6.18 5.05
CA ASP A 43 3.35 -6.34 6.49
C ASP A 43 4.59 -6.85 7.24
N SER A 44 5.78 -6.69 6.67
CA SER A 44 7.04 -7.09 7.31
C SER A 44 8.18 -6.16 6.95
N LYS A 45 9.14 -6.00 7.86
CA LYS A 45 10.34 -5.18 7.64
C LYS A 45 11.11 -5.56 6.37
N LYS A 46 11.11 -6.85 6.01
CA LYS A 46 11.75 -7.33 4.78
C LYS A 46 11.05 -6.81 3.52
N LYS A 47 9.71 -6.85 3.48
CA LYS A 47 8.95 -6.31 2.35
C LYS A 47 9.04 -4.79 2.29
N GLU A 48 8.88 -4.14 3.45
CA GLU A 48 8.88 -2.69 3.59
C GLU A 48 10.22 -2.04 3.22
N SER A 49 11.33 -2.79 3.24
CA SER A 49 12.68 -2.27 2.96
C SER A 49 12.87 -1.65 1.58
N ILE A 50 11.92 -1.79 0.66
CA ILE A 50 11.92 -1.10 -0.63
C ILE A 50 11.61 0.39 -0.51
N PHE A 51 10.90 0.79 0.55
CA PHE A 51 10.55 2.18 0.80
C PHE A 51 11.67 2.92 1.54
N ARG A 52 11.65 4.25 1.46
CA ARG A 52 12.56 5.13 2.20
C ARG A 52 12.10 5.35 3.63
N ILE A 53 10.80 5.19 3.85
CA ILE A 53 10.11 5.42 5.12
C ILE A 53 9.74 4.10 5.78
N ASP A 54 9.85 4.04 7.10
CA ASP A 54 9.31 2.97 7.96
C ASP A 54 7.81 3.18 8.17
N TYR A 55 6.99 2.83 7.16
CA TYR A 55 5.54 2.99 7.21
C TYR A 55 4.90 2.18 8.32
N LEU A 56 5.30 0.91 8.48
CA LEU A 56 4.74 0.01 9.51
C LEU A 56 5.05 0.53 10.93
N GLY A 57 6.23 1.08 11.14
CA GLY A 57 6.60 1.72 12.42
C GLY A 57 5.73 2.92 12.75
N HIS A 58 5.05 3.50 11.76
CA HIS A 58 4.14 4.64 11.91
C HIS A 58 2.65 4.25 11.75
N ASN A 59 2.33 2.96 11.86
CA ASN A 59 0.97 2.42 11.70
C ASN A 59 0.35 2.72 10.32
N VAL A 60 1.16 2.83 9.31
CA VAL A 60 0.71 2.91 7.92
C VAL A 60 0.98 1.57 7.24
N MET A 61 -0.05 0.95 6.68
CA MET A 61 0.04 -0.33 5.98
C MET A 61 0.12 -0.09 4.47
N PRO A 62 1.30 -0.33 3.83
CA PRO A 62 1.37 -0.34 2.37
C PRO A 62 0.72 -1.62 1.84
N VAL A 63 -0.21 -1.47 0.91
CA VAL A 63 -0.85 -2.59 0.21
C VAL A 63 -0.61 -2.42 -1.28
N ARG A 64 0.07 -3.39 -1.89
CA ARG A 64 0.25 -3.42 -3.33
C ARG A 64 -1.04 -3.87 -3.98
N LEU A 65 -1.59 -3.03 -4.84
CA LEU A 65 -2.72 -3.33 -5.72
C LEU A 65 -2.18 -3.80 -7.07
N ILE A 66 -2.71 -4.91 -7.58
CA ILE A 66 -2.36 -5.47 -8.89
C ILE A 66 -3.67 -5.67 -9.66
N VAL A 67 -3.81 -5.01 -10.79
CA VAL A 67 -4.98 -5.09 -11.66
C VAL A 67 -4.57 -5.66 -13.01
N THR A 68 -5.16 -6.79 -13.38
CA THR A 68 -4.95 -7.45 -14.67
C THR A 68 -6.23 -7.40 -15.48
N ASN A 69 -6.18 -6.78 -16.63
CA ASN A 69 -7.23 -6.82 -17.63
C ASN A 69 -6.98 -8.02 -18.56
N LEU A 70 -7.85 -9.02 -18.48
CA LEU A 70 -7.80 -10.23 -19.31
C LEU A 70 -8.66 -10.11 -20.58
N GLY A 71 -9.42 -9.02 -20.71
CA GLY A 71 -10.34 -8.77 -21.81
C GLY A 71 -9.71 -8.01 -22.97
N ASP A 72 -10.51 -7.82 -24.02
CA ASP A 72 -10.11 -7.17 -25.27
C ASP A 72 -10.40 -5.66 -25.30
N LYS A 73 -11.00 -5.11 -24.24
CA LYS A 73 -11.31 -3.69 -24.09
C LYS A 73 -10.62 -3.12 -22.85
N PRO A 74 -10.23 -1.82 -22.85
CA PRO A 74 -9.64 -1.21 -21.68
C PRO A 74 -10.67 -1.15 -20.53
N ILE A 75 -10.17 -1.15 -19.28
CA ILE A 75 -10.98 -0.89 -18.09
C ILE A 75 -10.51 0.41 -17.45
N SER A 76 -11.47 1.18 -16.90
CA SER A 76 -11.22 2.46 -16.24
C SER A 76 -11.36 2.34 -14.74
N LEU A 77 -10.36 2.85 -14.03
CA LEU A 77 -10.33 3.02 -12.57
C LEU A 77 -10.49 4.49 -12.15
N SER A 78 -10.79 5.40 -13.08
CA SER A 78 -10.87 6.84 -12.78
C SER A 78 -11.87 7.19 -11.66
N ASP A 79 -12.98 6.44 -11.58
CA ASP A 79 -14.01 6.60 -10.56
C ASP A 79 -13.89 5.55 -9.43
N ALA A 80 -12.90 4.68 -9.51
CA ALA A 80 -12.77 3.56 -8.58
C ALA A 80 -12.59 4.04 -7.14
N ARG A 81 -13.28 3.37 -6.22
CA ARG A 81 -13.14 3.54 -4.78
C ARG A 81 -12.48 2.30 -4.23
N ILE A 82 -11.24 2.46 -3.77
CA ILE A 82 -10.42 1.37 -3.25
C ILE A 82 -10.24 1.60 -1.75
N LEU A 83 -10.88 0.76 -0.95
CA LEU A 83 -11.01 0.94 0.49
C LEU A 83 -10.44 -0.28 1.21
N PHE A 84 -9.72 -0.04 2.29
CA PHE A 84 -9.36 -1.07 3.24
C PHE A 84 -10.52 -1.24 4.22
N GLU A 85 -11.19 -2.40 4.19
CA GLU A 85 -12.28 -2.72 5.11
C GLU A 85 -11.76 -3.61 6.22
N THR A 86 -11.89 -3.13 7.46
CA THR A 86 -11.44 -3.83 8.68
C THR A 86 -12.38 -4.99 9.03
N ALA A 87 -11.98 -5.83 10.00
CA ALA A 87 -12.83 -6.89 10.54
C ALA A 87 -14.16 -6.38 11.08
N ASP A 88 -14.18 -5.17 11.64
CA ASP A 88 -15.37 -4.53 12.20
C ASP A 88 -16.24 -3.84 11.13
N GLY A 89 -15.80 -3.84 9.87
CA GLY A 89 -16.51 -3.23 8.74
C GLY A 89 -16.23 -1.75 8.54
N ASP A 90 -15.27 -1.17 9.26
CA ASP A 90 -14.83 0.20 9.03
C ASP A 90 -14.08 0.29 7.71
N ARG A 91 -14.30 1.38 6.97
CA ARG A 91 -13.72 1.59 5.65
C ARG A 91 -12.72 2.73 5.67
N ILE A 92 -11.47 2.40 5.48
CA ILE A 92 -10.33 3.31 5.49
C ILE A 92 -9.97 3.65 4.04
N GLN A 93 -9.88 4.94 3.71
CA GLN A 93 -9.39 5.40 2.42
C GLN A 93 -7.86 5.35 2.40
N ALA A 94 -7.29 5.23 1.20
CA ALA A 94 -5.85 5.39 1.03
C ALA A 94 -5.44 6.79 1.46
N ALA A 95 -4.35 6.86 2.21
CA ALA A 95 -3.74 8.11 2.66
C ALA A 95 -2.95 8.77 1.53
N GLU A 96 -3.01 10.08 1.46
CA GLU A 96 -2.15 10.90 0.61
C GLU A 96 -0.83 11.24 1.33
N PRO A 97 0.20 11.76 0.62
CA PRO A 97 1.49 12.11 1.23
C PRO A 97 1.35 13.00 2.48
N GLU A 98 0.45 13.99 2.44
CA GLU A 98 0.21 14.91 3.55
C GLU A 98 -0.44 14.23 4.76
N ASP A 99 -1.26 13.21 4.53
CA ASP A 99 -1.87 12.43 5.60
C ASP A 99 -0.81 11.60 6.32
N VAL A 100 0.07 10.95 5.56
CA VAL A 100 1.20 10.19 6.10
C VAL A 100 2.13 11.10 6.91
N GLU A 101 2.50 12.26 6.38
CA GLU A 101 3.32 13.24 7.13
C GLU A 101 2.67 13.63 8.46
N ARG A 102 1.36 13.84 8.44
CA ARG A 102 0.58 14.19 9.65
C ARG A 102 0.58 13.07 10.69
N LEU A 103 0.43 11.83 10.24
CA LEU A 103 0.49 10.65 11.13
C LEU A 103 1.86 10.51 11.78
N MET A 104 2.95 10.65 11.03
CA MET A 104 4.31 10.60 11.55
C MET A 104 4.57 11.69 12.59
N THR A 105 4.22 12.93 12.28
CA THR A 105 4.39 14.07 13.18
C THR A 105 3.58 13.91 14.48
N ARG A 106 2.38 13.35 14.40
CA ARG A 106 1.54 13.08 15.58
C ARG A 106 2.18 12.04 16.49
N GLN A 107 2.73 10.97 15.93
CA GLN A 107 3.36 9.89 16.68
C GLN A 107 4.64 10.36 17.39
N GLU A 108 5.47 11.16 16.74
CA GLU A 108 6.65 11.78 17.35
C GLU A 108 6.28 12.62 18.58
N ARG A 109 5.21 13.41 18.48
CA ARG A 109 4.71 14.23 19.62
C ARG A 109 4.18 13.38 20.78
N MET A 110 3.59 12.24 20.52
CA MET A 110 3.08 11.33 21.56
C MET A 110 4.20 10.50 22.19
N GLY A 111 5.28 10.21 21.47
CA GLY A 111 6.47 9.49 21.96
C GLY A 111 7.44 10.38 22.76
N GLY A 112 7.39 11.67 22.58
CA GLY A 112 8.24 12.64 23.26
C GLY A 112 7.70 12.98 24.64
N LYS A 113 8.06 12.20 25.66
CA LYS A 113 7.83 12.56 27.07
C LYS A 113 8.97 13.45 27.55
N ILE A 114 8.65 14.65 28.03
CA ILE A 114 8.80 15.15 29.39
C ILE A 114 8.35 16.62 29.36
N PRO A 115 7.38 17.06 30.16
CA PRO A 115 7.13 18.48 30.34
C PRO A 115 8.28 19.07 31.16
N LEU A 116 9.23 19.70 30.50
CA LEU A 116 10.17 20.60 31.17
C LEU A 116 9.43 21.88 31.53
N PRO A 117 9.48 22.33 32.78
CA PRO A 117 8.85 23.58 33.19
C PRO A 117 9.75 24.76 32.77
N ALA A 118 9.56 25.25 31.57
CA ALA A 118 10.01 26.58 31.15
C ALA A 118 9.31 27.03 29.88
N PRO A 119 8.83 28.27 29.76
CA PRO A 119 8.18 28.77 28.57
C PRO A 119 9.24 29.12 27.50
N LEU A 120 9.59 28.15 26.69
CA LEU A 120 10.28 28.45 25.44
C LEU A 120 9.24 28.62 24.33
N PRO A 121 9.39 29.61 23.43
CA PRO A 121 8.49 29.78 22.32
C PRO A 121 8.50 28.51 21.45
N PRO A 122 7.34 28.09 20.89
CA PRO A 122 7.28 26.89 20.05
C PRO A 122 8.15 27.10 18.83
N ILE A 123 9.30 26.47 18.80
CA ILE A 123 10.08 26.35 17.57
C ILE A 123 9.37 25.29 16.74
N HIS A 124 8.64 25.73 15.72
CA HIS A 124 8.13 24.84 14.69
C HIS A 124 9.32 24.37 13.84
N THR A 125 10.09 23.43 14.36
CA THR A 125 11.02 22.65 13.54
C THR A 125 10.18 21.64 12.79
N LYS A 126 9.85 21.95 11.53
CA LYS A 126 9.46 20.90 10.58
C LYS A 126 10.60 19.88 10.57
N PRO A 127 10.31 18.57 10.68
CA PRO A 127 11.34 17.54 10.49
C PRO A 127 11.93 17.77 9.10
N LYS A 128 13.19 18.12 9.06
CA LYS A 128 13.89 18.51 7.83
C LYS A 128 14.28 17.22 7.10
N GLY A 129 13.38 16.70 6.25
CA GLY A 129 13.70 15.53 5.42
C GLY A 129 12.56 14.55 5.18
N SER A 130 11.68 14.28 6.17
CA SER A 130 10.65 13.25 6.03
C SER A 130 9.66 13.53 4.89
N ASN A 131 9.29 14.77 4.66
CA ASN A 131 8.36 15.18 3.61
C ASN A 131 8.88 14.78 2.20
N LYS A 132 10.15 15.03 1.93
CA LYS A 132 10.77 14.73 0.63
C LYS A 132 10.85 13.22 0.37
N GLU A 133 11.14 12.43 1.38
CA GLU A 133 11.21 10.97 1.26
C GLU A 133 9.84 10.36 1.06
N ILE A 134 8.81 10.85 1.75
CA ILE A 134 7.41 10.47 1.53
C ILE A 134 7.00 10.78 0.09
N GLU A 135 7.23 12.01 -0.38
CA GLU A 135 6.93 12.41 -1.76
C GLU A 135 7.66 11.52 -2.78
N GLN A 136 8.93 11.19 -2.52
CA GLN A 136 9.70 10.30 -3.39
C GLN A 136 9.13 8.89 -3.42
N ASP A 137 8.69 8.35 -2.28
CA ASP A 137 8.07 7.04 -2.20
C ASP A 137 6.73 7.02 -2.95
N PHE A 138 5.87 8.00 -2.75
CA PHE A 138 4.61 8.10 -3.49
C PHE A 138 4.86 8.21 -4.99
N ASN A 139 5.74 9.11 -5.44
CA ASN A 139 6.09 9.26 -6.85
C ASN A 139 6.65 7.96 -7.49
N THR A 140 7.31 7.12 -6.68
CA THR A 140 7.94 5.89 -7.16
C THR A 140 6.99 4.70 -7.13
N PHE A 141 6.15 4.61 -6.10
CA PHE A 141 5.44 3.37 -5.75
C PHE A 141 3.92 3.48 -5.84
N GLU A 142 3.31 4.68 -5.75
CA GLU A 142 1.86 4.81 -5.71
C GLU A 142 1.18 4.22 -6.95
N TYR A 143 0.00 3.62 -6.73
CA TYR A 143 -0.85 3.16 -7.82
C TYR A 143 -1.50 4.35 -8.51
N SER A 144 -1.03 4.68 -9.71
CA SER A 144 -1.47 5.87 -10.47
C SER A 144 -2.20 5.55 -11.78
N ALA A 145 -2.39 4.25 -12.11
CA ALA A 145 -3.02 3.88 -13.36
C ALA A 145 -4.54 4.09 -13.33
N LEU A 146 -5.03 5.06 -14.09
CA LEU A 146 -6.47 5.32 -14.27
C LEU A 146 -7.12 4.40 -15.31
N THR A 147 -6.31 3.76 -16.16
CA THR A 147 -6.77 2.82 -17.19
C THR A 147 -5.84 1.62 -17.25
N VAL A 148 -6.41 0.44 -17.43
CA VAL A 148 -5.66 -0.79 -17.68
C VAL A 148 -6.04 -1.30 -19.08
N GLU A 149 -5.06 -1.26 -19.96
CA GLU A 149 -5.23 -1.66 -21.36
C GLU A 149 -5.51 -3.17 -21.49
N PRO A 150 -6.09 -3.61 -22.61
CA PRO A 150 -6.32 -5.03 -22.87
C PRO A 150 -5.07 -5.88 -22.69
N HIS A 151 -5.22 -7.04 -22.06
CA HIS A 151 -4.14 -8.02 -21.83
C HIS A 151 -2.92 -7.47 -21.10
N THR A 152 -3.09 -6.40 -20.30
CA THR A 152 -2.00 -5.83 -19.50
C THR A 152 -2.27 -5.92 -18.00
N THR A 153 -1.20 -5.75 -17.23
CA THR A 153 -1.25 -5.64 -15.78
C THR A 153 -0.67 -4.31 -15.34
N ARG A 154 -1.33 -3.66 -14.37
CA ARG A 154 -0.83 -2.48 -13.67
C ARG A 154 -0.72 -2.81 -12.18
N ALA A 155 0.33 -2.29 -11.54
CA ALA A 155 0.54 -2.48 -10.11
C ALA A 155 1.13 -1.21 -9.50
N GLY A 156 0.82 -1.00 -8.22
CA GLY A 156 1.34 0.10 -7.42
C GLY A 156 0.85 -0.05 -5.99
N PHE A 157 1.21 0.87 -5.12
CA PHE A 157 0.89 0.82 -3.70
C PHE A 157 -0.19 1.82 -3.31
N LEU A 158 -0.98 1.42 -2.33
CA LEU A 158 -1.89 2.27 -1.58
C LEU A 158 -1.48 2.19 -0.11
N PHE A 159 -1.56 3.29 0.60
CA PHE A 159 -1.10 3.41 1.98
C PHE A 159 -2.30 3.65 2.89
N TYR A 160 -2.48 2.81 3.91
CA TYR A 160 -3.65 2.87 4.79
C TYR A 160 -3.25 3.14 6.24
N ASP A 161 -3.91 4.10 6.88
CA ASP A 161 -3.78 4.34 8.32
C ASP A 161 -4.46 3.19 9.09
N VAL A 162 -3.66 2.35 9.71
CA VAL A 162 -4.12 1.23 10.53
C VAL A 162 -3.91 1.50 12.03
N SER A 163 -3.79 2.77 12.41
CA SER A 163 -3.64 3.18 13.81
C SER A 163 -4.81 2.66 14.65
N GLY A 164 -4.48 2.03 15.77
CA GLY A 164 -5.47 1.46 16.71
C GLY A 164 -5.93 0.04 16.37
N LEU A 165 -5.51 -0.53 15.24
CA LEU A 165 -5.78 -1.93 14.90
C LEU A 165 -4.62 -2.81 15.39
N SER A 166 -4.94 -3.84 16.21
CA SER A 166 -3.93 -4.77 16.74
C SER A 166 -3.44 -5.74 15.64
N ASP A 167 -4.37 -6.28 14.86
CA ASP A 167 -4.12 -7.22 13.78
C ASP A 167 -4.83 -6.73 12.51
N PRO A 168 -4.28 -5.73 11.81
CA PRO A 168 -5.01 -5.02 10.76
C PRO A 168 -5.41 -5.90 9.56
N LEU A 169 -4.73 -7.02 9.35
CA LEU A 169 -5.03 -7.92 8.22
C LEU A 169 -6.00 -9.06 8.56
N LEU A 170 -6.24 -9.30 9.87
CA LEU A 170 -7.12 -10.39 10.30
C LEU A 170 -8.58 -10.03 9.95
N ASP A 171 -9.24 -10.92 9.21
CA ASP A 171 -10.62 -10.76 8.71
C ASP A 171 -10.90 -9.45 7.96
N ALA A 172 -9.84 -8.78 7.54
CA ALA A 172 -9.90 -7.58 6.73
C ALA A 172 -9.80 -7.91 5.23
N LYS A 173 -10.22 -6.98 4.39
CA LYS A 173 -10.20 -7.13 2.93
C LYS A 173 -9.95 -5.79 2.23
N LEU A 174 -9.50 -5.86 0.99
CA LEU A 174 -9.55 -4.72 0.10
C LEU A 174 -10.90 -4.75 -0.63
N TYR A 175 -11.68 -3.67 -0.50
CA TYR A 175 -12.97 -3.50 -1.16
C TYR A 175 -12.85 -2.48 -2.29
N ILE A 176 -13.24 -2.87 -3.50
CA ILE A 176 -13.09 -2.03 -4.69
C ILE A 176 -14.41 -1.99 -5.43
N ARG A 177 -14.85 -0.79 -5.80
CA ARG A 177 -16.07 -0.56 -6.59
C ARG A 177 -15.87 0.54 -7.61
N SER A 178 -16.86 0.71 -8.49
CA SER A 178 -16.92 1.75 -9.52
C SER A 178 -15.78 1.67 -10.53
N ILE A 179 -15.31 0.44 -10.81
CA ILE A 179 -14.51 0.15 -12.01
C ILE A 179 -15.47 0.11 -13.20
N ARG A 180 -15.06 0.64 -14.34
CA ARG A 180 -15.88 0.64 -15.56
C ARG A 180 -15.19 -0.12 -16.68
N ASP A 181 -16.00 -0.79 -17.51
CA ASP A 181 -15.52 -1.36 -18.76
C ASP A 181 -15.28 -0.28 -19.84
N GLY A 182 -14.79 -0.69 -21.01
CA GLY A 182 -14.54 0.19 -22.16
C GLY A 182 -15.81 0.80 -22.77
N GLU A 183 -16.99 0.37 -22.37
CA GLU A 183 -18.30 0.93 -22.78
C GLU A 183 -18.90 1.84 -21.71
N GLY A 184 -18.22 1.96 -20.54
CA GLY A 184 -18.63 2.80 -19.42
C GLY A 184 -19.60 2.12 -18.45
N HIS A 185 -19.88 0.83 -18.59
CA HIS A 185 -20.67 0.08 -17.63
C HIS A 185 -19.84 -0.20 -16.38
N GLU A 186 -20.47 -0.07 -15.21
CA GLU A 186 -19.82 -0.38 -13.94
C GLU A 186 -19.73 -1.90 -13.78
N LEU A 187 -18.53 -2.39 -13.46
CA LEU A 187 -18.26 -3.78 -13.13
C LEU A 187 -18.76 -4.11 -11.71
N PHE A 188 -18.95 -5.38 -11.41
CA PHE A 188 -19.20 -5.81 -10.03
C PHE A 188 -18.06 -5.39 -9.11
N TYR A 189 -18.39 -5.18 -7.83
CA TYR A 189 -17.38 -4.84 -6.83
C TYR A 189 -16.45 -6.04 -6.55
N PHE A 190 -15.22 -5.76 -6.18
CA PHE A 190 -14.24 -6.77 -5.78
C PHE A 190 -14.07 -6.76 -4.27
N GLU A 191 -14.00 -7.95 -3.68
CA GLU A 191 -13.65 -8.17 -2.28
C GLU A 191 -12.46 -9.11 -2.19
N ILE A 192 -11.31 -8.58 -1.81
CA ILE A 192 -10.06 -9.35 -1.77
C ILE A 192 -9.67 -9.58 -0.31
N PRO A 193 -10.07 -10.71 0.31
CA PRO A 193 -9.80 -10.97 1.71
C PRO A 193 -8.33 -11.28 1.96
N PHE A 194 -7.72 -10.62 2.94
CA PHE A 194 -6.33 -10.83 3.32
C PHE A 194 -6.09 -12.19 4.00
N ASN A 195 -7.12 -12.88 4.45
CA ASN A 195 -7.01 -14.24 4.99
C ASN A 195 -6.36 -15.23 4.01
N LYS A 196 -6.55 -15.04 2.70
CA LYS A 196 -5.86 -15.86 1.68
C LYS A 196 -4.36 -15.62 1.72
N TYR A 197 -3.94 -14.37 1.85
CA TYR A 197 -2.53 -13.99 2.00
C TYR A 197 -1.93 -14.53 3.30
N LEU A 198 -2.62 -14.38 4.43
CA LEU A 198 -2.14 -14.86 5.74
C LEU A 198 -1.94 -16.38 5.75
N ARG A 199 -2.85 -17.15 5.13
CA ARG A 199 -2.70 -18.60 4.98
C ARG A 199 -1.48 -18.98 4.14
N SER A 200 -1.25 -18.31 3.02
CA SER A 200 -0.08 -18.57 2.17
C SER A 200 1.23 -18.27 2.89
N LYS A 201 1.26 -17.19 3.67
CA LYS A 201 2.42 -16.80 4.48
C LYS A 201 2.75 -17.86 5.55
N SER A 202 1.74 -18.37 6.26
CA SER A 202 1.95 -19.43 7.26
C SER A 202 2.45 -20.73 6.66
N SER A 203 2.00 -21.08 5.44
CA SER A 203 2.44 -22.30 4.73
C SER A 203 3.88 -22.21 4.21
N SER A 204 4.41 -21.04 3.98
CA SER A 204 5.79 -20.83 3.51
C SER A 204 6.82 -20.78 4.64
N MET A 205 6.37 -20.75 5.90
CA MET A 205 7.24 -20.70 7.10
C MET A 205 7.42 -22.06 7.76
N ASN A 206 6.72 -23.10 7.31
CA ASN A 206 6.84 -24.50 7.73
C ASN A 206 7.63 -25.30 6.71
#